data_3545cb59e9bad3dfa75ba0795a06b5e6
#
_entry.id   3545cb59e9bad3dfa75ba0795a06b5e6
#
_cell.length_a   1.000
_cell.length_b   1.000
_cell.length_c   1.000
_cell.angle_alpha   90.00
_cell.angle_beta   90.00
_cell.angle_gamma   90.00
#
_symmetry.space_group_name_H-M   'P 1'
#
loop_
_entity.id
_entity.type
_entity.pdbx_description
1 polymer ?
#
loop_
_entity_poly.entity_id
_entity_poly.type
_entity_poly.pdbx_seq_one_letter_code
_entity_poly.pdbx_strand_id
1 'polypeptide(L)'
;MELVQQLVSNLGVGEDQAKGGAGLILKLAQDKLGGGEFAQVASAIPGSDVLLGSAPSDSGGGMMGALGGMAAGMMGGNQGANLGSLMSLAGGFQQLGMNGDMVTKFFPVILNFVQQKGGADVAGILSKALQ
;
A
#
# COMPACT_ATOMS: atom_id res chain seq x y z
N MET A 1 8.59 -8.30 -12.62
CA MET A 1 7.44 -8.66 -11.77
C MET A 1 6.15 -8.42 -12.53
N GLU A 2 5.27 -9.39 -12.52
CA GLU A 2 4.00 -9.32 -13.26
C GLU A 2 3.10 -8.18 -12.76
N LEU A 3 2.97 -8.02 -11.44
CA LEU A 3 2.19 -6.94 -10.87
C LEU A 3 2.70 -5.57 -11.30
N VAL A 4 4.01 -5.37 -11.24
CA VAL A 4 4.65 -4.11 -11.66
C VAL A 4 4.36 -3.83 -13.14
N GLN A 5 4.49 -4.87 -13.99
CA GLN A 5 4.20 -4.73 -15.41
C GLN A 5 2.72 -4.38 -15.67
N GLN A 6 1.81 -4.98 -14.92
CA GLN A 6 0.39 -4.63 -15.01
C GLN A 6 0.14 -3.18 -14.60
N LEU A 7 0.77 -2.73 -13.52
CA LEU A 7 0.65 -1.34 -13.07
C LEU A 7 1.19 -0.37 -14.13
N VAL A 8 2.37 -0.65 -14.66
CA VAL A 8 2.98 0.17 -15.73
C VAL A 8 2.07 0.23 -16.95
N SER A 9 1.55 -0.92 -17.39
CA SER A 9 0.72 -1.00 -18.61
C SER A 9 -0.64 -0.36 -18.43
N ASN A 10 -1.27 -0.54 -17.27
CA ASN A 10 -2.62 -0.04 -17.03
C ASN A 10 -2.65 1.44 -16.67
N LEU A 11 -1.66 1.91 -15.94
CA LEU A 11 -1.63 3.25 -15.37
C LEU A 11 -0.66 4.20 -16.07
N GLY A 12 0.23 3.66 -16.89
CA GLY A 12 1.24 4.47 -17.60
C GLY A 12 2.29 5.07 -16.67
N VAL A 13 2.52 4.45 -15.52
CA VAL A 13 3.53 4.90 -14.55
C VAL A 13 4.88 4.26 -14.86
N GLY A 14 5.96 4.82 -14.31
CA GLY A 14 7.29 4.21 -14.40
C GLY A 14 7.40 2.95 -13.54
N GLU A 15 8.35 2.09 -13.88
CA GLU A 15 8.58 0.85 -13.13
C GLU A 15 8.88 1.10 -11.65
N ASP A 16 9.72 2.09 -11.37
CA ASP A 16 10.07 2.46 -9.99
C ASP A 16 8.85 3.02 -9.24
N GLN A 17 8.02 3.78 -9.93
CA GLN A 17 6.76 4.29 -9.39
C GLN A 17 5.79 3.14 -9.08
N ALA A 18 5.70 2.18 -9.98
CA ALA A 18 4.85 1.01 -9.79
C ALA A 18 5.32 0.17 -8.60
N LYS A 19 6.64 -0.07 -8.49
CA LYS A 19 7.23 -0.80 -7.37
C LYS A 19 6.99 -0.09 -6.04
N GLY A 20 7.31 1.20 -6.00
CA GLY A 20 7.15 2.01 -4.79
C GLY A 20 5.70 2.12 -4.35
N GLY A 21 4.79 2.39 -5.29
CA GLY A 21 3.36 2.48 -5.01
C GLY A 21 2.76 1.18 -4.51
N ALA A 22 3.09 0.06 -5.16
CA ALA A 22 2.66 -1.26 -4.70
C ALA A 22 3.23 -1.57 -3.32
N GLY A 23 4.49 -1.23 -3.08
CA GLY A 23 5.13 -1.42 -1.77
C GLY A 23 4.45 -0.62 -0.66
N LEU A 24 4.05 0.62 -0.94
CA LEU A 24 3.31 1.44 0.03
C LEU A 24 1.97 0.81 0.41
N ILE A 25 1.25 0.31 -0.57
CA ILE A 25 -0.05 -0.36 -0.34
C ILE A 25 0.15 -1.64 0.45
N LEU A 26 1.18 -2.42 0.12
CA LEU A 26 1.52 -3.63 0.87
C LEU A 26 1.95 -3.32 2.31
N LYS A 27 2.71 -2.26 2.51
CA LYS A 27 3.12 -1.82 3.84
C LYS A 27 1.91 -1.44 4.69
N LEU A 28 0.97 -0.70 4.11
CA LEU A 28 -0.29 -0.39 4.79
C LEU A 28 -1.08 -1.65 5.12
N ALA A 29 -1.16 -2.59 4.18
CA ALA A 29 -1.82 -3.86 4.41
C ALA A 29 -1.16 -4.63 5.56
N GLN A 30 0.17 -4.64 5.63
CA GLN A 30 0.91 -5.26 6.71
C GLN A 30 0.56 -4.66 8.07
N ASP A 31 0.49 -3.33 8.13
CA ASP A 31 0.15 -2.62 9.37
C ASP A 31 -1.29 -2.90 9.83
N LYS A 32 -2.20 -3.05 8.87
CA LYS A 32 -3.63 -3.27 9.16
C LYS A 32 -3.98 -4.72 9.47
N LEU A 33 -3.35 -5.66 8.76
CA LEU A 33 -3.70 -7.09 8.84
C LEU A 33 -2.89 -7.85 9.89
N GLY A 34 -1.75 -7.35 10.29
CA GLY A 34 -0.83 -8.13 11.12
C GLY A 34 -0.18 -9.27 10.33
N GLY A 35 0.66 -10.07 11.01
CA GLY A 35 1.52 -11.03 10.34
C GLY A 35 0.83 -12.20 9.64
N GLY A 36 -0.27 -12.71 10.21
CA GLY A 36 -0.92 -13.92 9.71
C GLY A 36 -1.68 -13.70 8.40
N GLU A 37 -2.57 -12.73 8.39
CA GLU A 37 -3.37 -12.41 7.20
C GLU A 37 -2.50 -11.79 6.10
N PHE A 38 -1.55 -10.95 6.48
CA PHE A 38 -0.62 -10.34 5.53
C PHE A 38 0.22 -11.41 4.83
N ALA A 39 0.62 -12.48 5.53
CA ALA A 39 1.39 -13.56 4.92
C ALA A 39 0.66 -14.20 3.73
N GLN A 40 -0.66 -14.30 3.79
CA GLN A 40 -1.47 -14.80 2.68
C GLN A 40 -1.45 -13.84 1.49
N VAL A 41 -1.57 -12.54 1.76
CA VAL A 41 -1.47 -11.49 0.72
C VAL A 41 -0.07 -11.50 0.09
N ALA A 42 0.97 -11.57 0.90
CA ALA A 42 2.35 -11.60 0.44
C ALA A 42 2.63 -12.83 -0.44
N SER A 43 2.06 -13.98 -0.06
CA SER A 43 2.20 -15.22 -0.84
C SER A 43 1.54 -15.12 -2.22
N ALA A 44 0.47 -14.35 -2.33
CA ALA A 44 -0.22 -14.13 -3.60
C ALA A 44 0.54 -13.16 -4.52
N ILE A 45 1.44 -12.35 -3.97
CA ILE A 45 2.19 -11.35 -4.73
C ILE A 45 3.67 -11.78 -4.78
N PRO A 46 4.12 -12.38 -5.90
CA PRO A 46 5.53 -12.73 -6.05
C PRO A 46 6.41 -11.49 -5.95
N GLY A 47 7.44 -11.54 -5.13
CA GLY A 47 8.34 -10.41 -4.91
C GLY A 47 7.79 -9.33 -4.00
N SER A 48 6.80 -9.65 -3.17
CA SER A 48 6.26 -8.71 -2.18
C SER A 48 7.36 -8.10 -1.29
N ASP A 49 8.39 -8.87 -0.95
CA ASP A 49 9.53 -8.39 -0.16
C ASP A 49 10.28 -7.28 -0.89
N VAL A 50 10.49 -7.44 -2.20
CA VAL A 50 11.14 -6.42 -3.03
C VAL A 50 10.27 -5.17 -3.12
N LEU A 51 8.96 -5.35 -3.26
CA LEU A 51 8.01 -4.23 -3.30
C LEU A 51 8.00 -3.47 -1.97
N LEU A 52 7.99 -4.18 -0.86
CA LEU A 52 8.08 -3.57 0.47
C LEU A 52 9.39 -2.78 0.64
N GLY A 53 10.49 -3.34 0.15
CA GLY A 53 11.79 -2.68 0.17
C GLY A 53 11.87 -1.46 -0.77
N SER A 54 11.04 -1.43 -1.81
CA SER A 54 10.98 -0.31 -2.76
C SER A 54 10.05 0.81 -2.31
N ALA A 55 9.21 0.56 -1.31
CA ALA A 55 8.38 1.61 -0.73
C ALA A 55 9.26 2.71 -0.16
N PRO A 56 8.97 3.99 -0.43
CA PRO A 56 9.71 5.06 0.20
C PRO A 56 9.55 4.92 1.71
N SER A 57 10.67 4.72 2.39
CA SER A 57 10.65 4.70 3.84
C SER A 57 10.52 6.13 4.34
N ASP A 58 9.64 6.35 5.29
CA ASP A 58 9.54 7.60 6.02
C ASP A 58 10.76 7.81 6.93
N SER A 59 11.93 7.36 6.46
CA SER A 59 13.15 7.37 7.25
C SER A 59 13.63 8.78 7.58
N GLY A 60 13.18 9.77 6.82
CA GLY A 60 13.45 11.17 7.12
C GLY A 60 12.59 11.74 8.23
N GLY A 61 11.51 11.06 8.59
CA GLY A 61 10.58 11.49 9.62
C GLY A 61 10.23 10.41 10.63
N GLY A 62 11.07 9.40 10.77
CA GLY A 62 10.75 8.20 11.54
C GLY A 62 10.21 8.49 12.94
N MET A 63 10.81 9.41 13.67
CA MET A 63 10.33 9.83 14.98
C MET A 63 9.18 10.84 14.90
N MET A 64 9.26 11.78 13.96
CA MET A 64 8.20 12.77 13.77
C MET A 64 6.95 12.15 13.13
N GLY A 65 7.13 11.20 12.22
CA GLY A 65 6.02 10.45 11.65
C GLY A 65 5.29 9.59 12.67
N ALA A 66 6.03 8.96 13.59
CA ALA A 66 5.45 8.18 14.68
C ALA A 66 4.71 9.09 15.68
N LEU A 67 5.27 10.25 16.00
CA LEU A 67 4.63 11.24 16.88
C LEU A 67 3.39 11.85 16.22
N GLY A 68 3.48 12.18 14.94
CA GLY A 68 2.35 12.69 14.16
C GLY A 68 1.24 11.64 14.01
N GLY A 69 1.61 10.38 13.80
CA GLY A 69 0.67 9.27 13.75
C GLY A 69 -0.03 9.01 15.08
N MET A 70 0.71 9.09 16.18
CA MET A 70 0.15 8.95 17.52
C MET A 70 -0.78 10.13 17.88
N ALA A 71 -0.39 11.36 17.56
CA ALA A 71 -1.21 12.53 17.81
C ALA A 71 -2.49 12.49 16.98
N ALA A 72 -2.42 12.10 15.73
CA ALA A 72 -3.59 11.91 14.87
C ALA A 72 -4.51 10.80 15.37
N GLY A 73 -3.93 9.69 15.87
CA GLY A 73 -4.67 8.59 16.46
C GLY A 73 -5.40 8.99 17.74
N MET A 74 -4.82 9.87 18.54
CA MET A 74 -5.42 10.35 19.78
C MET A 74 -6.55 11.38 19.54
N MET A 75 -6.44 12.16 18.46
CA MET A 75 -7.38 13.25 18.18
C MET A 75 -8.53 12.84 17.26
N GLY A 76 -8.42 11.77 16.51
CA GLY A 76 -9.33 11.45 15.41
C GLY A 76 -10.31 10.30 15.61
N GLY A 77 -10.20 9.51 16.66
CA GLY A 77 -11.03 8.30 16.80
C GLY A 77 -10.86 7.35 15.61
N ASN A 78 -11.81 6.43 15.42
CA ASN A 78 -11.72 5.41 14.38
C ASN A 78 -11.77 5.97 12.94
N GLN A 79 -12.40 7.11 12.74
CA GLN A 79 -12.47 7.76 11.42
C GLN A 79 -11.16 8.43 11.04
N GLY A 80 -10.44 8.97 12.01
CA GLY A 80 -9.14 9.58 11.78
C GLY A 80 -8.06 8.58 11.35
N ALA A 81 -8.15 7.33 11.78
CA ALA A 81 -7.18 6.29 11.43
C ALA A 81 -7.20 5.97 9.93
N ASN A 82 -8.38 5.89 9.32
CA ASN A 82 -8.51 5.61 7.89
C ASN A 82 -8.04 6.79 7.03
N LEU A 83 -8.41 8.00 7.43
CA LEU A 83 -7.95 9.22 6.74
C LEU A 83 -6.43 9.40 6.86
N GLY A 84 -5.88 9.15 8.04
CA GLY A 84 -4.44 9.21 8.27
C GLY A 84 -3.66 8.24 7.38
N SER A 85 -4.17 7.02 7.25
CA SER A 85 -3.56 5.99 6.39
C SER A 85 -3.59 6.41 4.92
N LEU A 86 -4.71 6.93 4.45
CA LEU A 86 -4.84 7.42 3.07
C LEU A 86 -3.95 8.63 2.80
N MET A 87 -3.83 9.54 3.77
CA MET A 87 -2.94 10.68 3.65
C MET A 87 -1.47 10.25 3.61
N SER A 88 -1.10 9.26 4.41
CA SER A 88 0.25 8.69 4.39
C SER A 88 0.56 8.05 3.05
N LEU A 89 -0.39 7.30 2.48
CA LEU A 89 -0.26 6.75 1.14
C LEU A 89 -0.11 7.85 0.09
N ALA A 90 -0.96 8.86 0.14
CA ALA A 90 -0.89 9.98 -0.80
C ALA A 90 0.46 10.70 -0.71
N GLY A 91 0.98 10.91 0.50
CA GLY A 91 2.31 11.48 0.72
C GLY A 91 3.42 10.62 0.12
N GLY A 92 3.35 9.30 0.33
CA GLY A 92 4.30 8.37 -0.26
C GLY A 92 4.24 8.35 -1.79
N PHE A 93 3.04 8.42 -2.36
CA PHE A 93 2.86 8.52 -3.82
C PHE A 93 3.43 9.82 -4.37
N GLN A 94 3.27 10.93 -3.66
CA GLN A 94 3.87 12.21 -4.04
C GLN A 94 5.41 12.14 -4.04
N GLN A 95 6.01 11.44 -3.08
CA GLN A 95 7.47 11.22 -3.06
C GLN A 95 7.94 10.46 -4.30
N LEU A 96 7.10 9.59 -4.84
CA LEU A 96 7.39 8.84 -6.06
C LEU A 96 7.11 9.66 -7.34
N GLY A 97 6.66 10.90 -7.21
CA GLY A 97 6.30 11.74 -8.34
C GLY A 97 4.91 11.47 -8.90
N MET A 98 4.07 10.79 -8.14
CA MET A 98 2.69 10.48 -8.54
C MET A 98 1.69 11.33 -7.75
N ASN A 99 0.53 11.57 -8.35
CA ASN A 99 -0.55 12.28 -7.67
C ASN A 99 -1.27 11.36 -6.67
N GLY A 100 -1.87 11.93 -5.64
CA GLY A 100 -2.64 11.17 -4.66
C GLY A 100 -3.78 10.35 -5.28
N ASP A 101 -4.32 10.80 -6.41
CA ASP A 101 -5.36 10.06 -7.15
C ASP A 101 -4.87 8.70 -7.65
N MET A 102 -3.57 8.52 -7.81
CA MET A 102 -2.99 7.25 -8.26
C MET A 102 -3.23 6.14 -7.24
N VAL A 103 -3.37 6.46 -5.96
CA VAL A 103 -3.73 5.47 -4.92
C VAL A 103 -5.00 4.72 -5.32
N THR A 104 -6.02 5.48 -5.73
CA THR A 104 -7.31 4.90 -6.13
C THR A 104 -7.23 4.08 -7.41
N LYS A 105 -6.24 4.36 -8.26
CA LYS A 105 -5.99 3.60 -9.49
C LYS A 105 -5.15 2.36 -9.25
N PHE A 106 -4.18 2.44 -8.35
CA PHE A 106 -3.34 1.30 -7.97
C PHE A 106 -4.16 0.21 -7.28
N PHE A 107 -5.09 0.62 -6.43
CA PHE A 107 -5.88 -0.29 -5.62
C PHE A 107 -6.60 -1.38 -6.45
N PRO A 108 -7.42 -1.05 -7.46
CA PRO A 108 -8.13 -2.07 -8.22
C PRO A 108 -7.20 -2.99 -9.02
N VAL A 109 -6.06 -2.49 -9.48
CA VAL A 109 -5.09 -3.30 -10.23
C VAL A 109 -4.46 -4.34 -9.30
N ILE A 110 -4.03 -3.91 -8.11
CA ILE A 110 -3.44 -4.80 -7.11
C ILE A 110 -4.48 -5.82 -6.64
N LEU A 111 -5.70 -5.37 -6.37
CA LEU A 111 -6.79 -6.24 -5.92
C LEU A 111 -7.10 -7.32 -6.97
N ASN A 112 -7.19 -6.93 -8.23
CA ASN A 112 -7.41 -7.85 -9.34
C ASN A 112 -6.29 -8.88 -9.46
N PHE A 113 -5.04 -8.42 -9.35
CA PHE A 113 -3.88 -9.29 -9.39
C PHE A 113 -3.90 -10.31 -8.25
N VAL A 114 -4.17 -9.84 -7.03
CA VAL A 114 -4.25 -10.70 -5.83
C VAL A 114 -5.38 -11.71 -5.98
N GLN A 115 -6.52 -11.30 -6.55
CA GLN A 115 -7.65 -12.18 -6.82
C GLN A 115 -7.27 -13.30 -7.81
N GLN A 116 -6.52 -12.96 -8.85
CA GLN A 116 -6.07 -13.93 -9.85
C GLN A 116 -5.05 -14.93 -9.30
N LYS A 117 -4.16 -14.47 -8.43
CA LYS A 117 -3.07 -15.29 -7.89
C LYS A 117 -3.43 -15.97 -6.57
N GLY A 118 -4.11 -15.28 -5.68
CA GLY A 118 -4.44 -15.76 -4.33
C GLY A 118 -5.89 -16.16 -4.12
N GLY A 119 -6.75 -15.83 -5.07
CA GLY A 119 -8.17 -16.11 -4.98
C GLY A 119 -8.97 -15.00 -4.30
N ALA A 120 -10.29 -15.18 -4.28
CA ALA A 120 -11.22 -14.20 -3.74
C ALA A 120 -11.02 -13.95 -2.23
N ASP A 121 -10.60 -14.97 -1.50
CA ASP A 121 -10.37 -14.87 -0.05
C ASP A 121 -9.25 -13.89 0.25
N VAL A 122 -8.11 -14.02 -0.43
CA VAL A 122 -6.96 -13.14 -0.23
C VAL A 122 -7.28 -11.71 -0.70
N ALA A 123 -7.99 -11.59 -1.82
CA ALA A 123 -8.47 -10.28 -2.29
C ALA A 123 -9.41 -9.63 -1.28
N GLY A 124 -10.27 -10.41 -0.64
CA GLY A 124 -11.15 -9.92 0.42
C GLY A 124 -10.38 -9.42 1.64
N ILE A 125 -9.34 -10.14 2.04
CA ILE A 125 -8.45 -9.74 3.14
C ILE A 125 -7.79 -8.40 2.82
N LEU A 126 -7.23 -8.26 1.63
CA LEU A 126 -6.59 -7.03 1.20
C LEU A 126 -7.58 -5.86 1.12
N SER A 127 -8.76 -6.10 0.56
CA SER A 127 -9.82 -5.10 0.48
C SER A 127 -10.22 -4.61 1.88
N LYS A 128 -10.35 -5.52 2.83
CA LYS A 128 -10.68 -5.20 4.22
C LYS A 128 -9.59 -4.34 4.87
N ALA A 129 -8.33 -4.62 4.58
CA ALA A 129 -7.22 -3.85 5.12
C ALA A 129 -7.18 -2.42 4.62
N LEU A 130 -7.61 -2.21 3.38
CA LEU A 130 -7.52 -0.91 2.71
C LEU A 130 -8.81 -0.07 2.84
N GLN A 131 -9.82 -0.64 3.39
CA GLN A 131 -11.03 0.06 3.79
C GLN A 131 -10.91 0.52 5.24
#